data_e5a99de4fc8c39dc21fd83936a96d17d
#
_entry.id   e5a99de4fc8c39dc21fd83936a96d17d
#
_cell.length_a   1.000
_cell.length_b   1.000
_cell.length_c   1.000
_cell.angle_alpha   90.00
_cell.angle_beta   90.00
_cell.angle_gamma   90.00
#
_symmetry.space_group_name_H-M   'P 1'
#
loop_
_entity.id
_entity.type
_entity.pdbx_description
1 polymer ?
#
loop_
_entity_poly.entity_id
_entity_poly.type
_entity_poly.pdbx_seq_one_letter_code
_entity_poly.pdbx_strand_id
1 'polypeptide(L)'
;MGYIDGFEDIMAMETGYLQYAMELLEKEYAKELKILGVTLPKVDKIPAVRFSEIKEKVAKKYQHKMRNPFDLEPEEEQLISQYAKEEWGSDFVFVTHYPSKKRPFYAMDDPEDTRYTLSFDLLFRGMEITTGGQRIHDYKMLTNKIEARGMSQEGMEQYLATFKHGMPPHGGIGIGLERLTMKLIGEDNVRETTLFPRDLSRLEP
;
A
#
# COMPACT_ATOMS: atom_id res chain seq x y z
N MET A 1 14.01 -0.31 -3.10
CA MET A 1 14.52 0.51 -4.20
C MET A 1 15.33 1.65 -3.63
N GLY A 2 16.57 1.83 -4.08
CA GLY A 2 17.43 2.92 -3.66
C GLY A 2 17.64 3.93 -4.78
N TYR A 3 18.21 5.10 -4.44
CA TYR A 3 18.47 6.20 -5.36
C TYR A 3 17.20 6.72 -6.04
N ILE A 4 16.13 6.85 -5.25
CA ILE A 4 14.85 7.40 -5.70
C ILE A 4 14.86 8.93 -5.61
N ASP A 5 14.13 9.60 -6.51
CA ASP A 5 13.85 11.03 -6.40
C ASP A 5 12.67 11.30 -5.45
N GLY A 6 11.70 10.38 -5.40
CA GLY A 6 10.54 10.44 -4.52
C GLY A 6 9.83 9.08 -4.39
N PHE A 7 8.79 9.02 -3.57
CA PHE A 7 8.00 7.79 -3.42
C PHE A 7 7.18 7.46 -4.68
N GLU A 8 7.01 8.40 -5.57
CA GLU A 8 6.39 8.24 -6.89
C GLU A 8 7.14 7.24 -7.76
N ASP A 9 8.47 7.15 -7.63
CA ASP A 9 9.27 6.15 -8.35
C ASP A 9 8.90 4.73 -7.95
N ILE A 10 8.54 4.54 -6.67
CA ILE A 10 8.11 3.26 -6.13
C ILE A 10 6.72 2.91 -6.65
N MET A 11 5.81 3.89 -6.69
CA MET A 11 4.47 3.72 -7.27
C MET A 11 4.54 3.39 -8.76
N ALA A 12 5.45 4.04 -9.50
CA ALA A 12 5.69 3.76 -10.92
C ALA A 12 6.23 2.34 -11.14
N MET A 13 7.18 1.91 -10.30
CA MET A 13 7.70 0.54 -10.32
C MET A 13 6.60 -0.49 -10.05
N GLU A 14 5.76 -0.25 -9.04
CA GLU A 14 4.64 -1.14 -8.71
C GLU A 14 3.60 -1.20 -9.84
N THR A 15 3.29 -0.05 -10.44
CA THR A 15 2.39 0.01 -11.61
C THR A 15 2.95 -0.84 -12.76
N GLY A 16 4.24 -0.70 -13.07
CA GLY A 16 4.89 -1.51 -14.09
C GLY A 16 4.91 -3.01 -13.79
N TYR A 17 5.11 -3.37 -12.52
CA TYR A 17 4.99 -4.76 -12.07
C TYR A 17 3.58 -5.33 -12.30
N LEU A 18 2.54 -4.58 -11.94
CA LEU A 18 1.16 -5.01 -12.12
C LEU A 18 0.79 -5.12 -13.61
N GLN A 19 1.24 -4.17 -14.45
CA GLN A 19 1.07 -4.25 -15.91
C GLN A 19 1.66 -5.55 -16.44
N TYR A 20 2.94 -5.80 -16.15
CA TYR A 20 3.62 -7.02 -16.57
C TYR A 20 2.92 -8.28 -16.07
N ALA A 21 2.49 -8.30 -14.81
CA ALA A 21 1.80 -9.44 -14.23
C ALA A 21 0.47 -9.73 -14.95
N MET A 22 -0.35 -8.70 -15.24
CA MET A 22 -1.60 -8.88 -15.97
C MET A 22 -1.38 -9.36 -17.42
N GLU A 23 -0.40 -8.81 -18.11
CA GLU A 23 -0.03 -9.25 -19.47
C GLU A 23 0.46 -10.71 -19.49
N LEU A 24 1.27 -11.10 -18.48
CA LEU A 24 1.75 -12.48 -18.34
C LEU A 24 0.59 -13.44 -18.09
N LEU A 25 -0.33 -13.09 -17.19
CA LEU A 25 -1.50 -13.90 -16.87
C LEU A 25 -2.40 -14.07 -18.10
N GLU A 26 -2.66 -12.99 -18.82
CA GLU A 26 -3.46 -13.05 -20.05
C GLU A 26 -2.85 -13.99 -21.10
N LYS A 27 -1.53 -13.91 -21.28
CA LYS A 27 -0.81 -14.67 -22.30
C LYS A 27 -0.62 -16.13 -21.92
N GLU A 28 -0.22 -16.43 -20.70
CA GLU A 28 0.23 -17.77 -20.30
C GLU A 28 -0.81 -18.57 -19.55
N TYR A 29 -1.80 -17.91 -18.92
CA TYR A 29 -2.83 -18.53 -18.08
C TYR A 29 -4.26 -18.31 -18.58
N ALA A 30 -4.43 -18.03 -19.87
CA ALA A 30 -5.75 -17.76 -20.48
C ALA A 30 -6.78 -18.88 -20.26
N LYS A 31 -6.32 -20.14 -20.19
CA LYS A 31 -7.19 -21.29 -19.92
C LYS A 31 -7.69 -21.30 -18.49
N GLU A 32 -6.81 -21.05 -17.54
CA GLU A 32 -7.11 -21.00 -16.10
C GLU A 32 -8.03 -19.80 -15.78
N LEU A 33 -7.75 -18.64 -16.33
CA LEU A 33 -8.60 -17.45 -16.23
C LEU A 33 -10.03 -17.72 -16.73
N LYS A 34 -10.15 -18.45 -17.84
CA LYS A 34 -11.46 -18.84 -18.37
C LYS A 34 -12.19 -19.82 -17.47
N ILE A 35 -11.50 -20.81 -16.90
CA ILE A 35 -12.09 -21.78 -15.97
C ILE A 35 -12.62 -21.07 -14.71
N LEU A 36 -11.83 -20.10 -14.19
CA LEU A 36 -12.18 -19.33 -13.00
C LEU A 36 -13.18 -18.19 -13.30
N GLY A 37 -13.49 -17.90 -14.57
CA GLY A 37 -14.35 -16.78 -14.94
C GLY A 37 -13.76 -15.40 -14.64
N VAL A 38 -12.43 -15.30 -14.56
CA VAL A 38 -11.73 -14.08 -14.18
C VAL A 38 -11.61 -13.11 -15.35
N THR A 39 -11.96 -11.85 -15.11
CA THR A 39 -11.63 -10.73 -15.99
C THR A 39 -10.50 -9.92 -15.38
N LEU A 40 -9.35 -9.87 -16.06
CA LEU A 40 -8.20 -9.10 -15.60
C LEU A 40 -8.49 -7.60 -15.61
N PRO A 41 -8.02 -6.87 -14.58
CA PRO A 41 -8.13 -5.41 -14.57
C PRO A 41 -7.18 -4.80 -15.60
N LYS A 42 -7.58 -3.69 -16.20
CA LYS A 42 -6.65 -2.87 -16.99
C LYS A 42 -5.77 -2.06 -16.06
N VAL A 43 -4.47 -2.07 -16.33
CA VAL A 43 -3.46 -1.34 -15.56
C VAL A 43 -2.73 -0.39 -16.52
N ASP A 44 -3.37 0.73 -16.89
CA ASP A 44 -2.72 1.77 -17.71
C ASP A 44 -2.01 2.78 -16.80
N LYS A 45 -2.79 3.69 -16.20
CA LYS A 45 -2.34 4.65 -15.22
C LYS A 45 -3.21 4.51 -13.97
N ILE A 46 -2.59 4.13 -12.87
CA ILE A 46 -3.31 4.04 -11.59
C ILE A 46 -3.47 5.46 -11.03
N PRO A 47 -4.72 5.90 -10.74
CA PRO A 47 -4.95 7.20 -10.11
C PRO A 47 -4.35 7.24 -8.70
N ALA A 48 -3.84 8.42 -8.32
CA ALA A 48 -3.31 8.69 -6.98
C ALA A 48 -4.05 9.88 -6.36
N VAL A 49 -4.36 9.77 -5.07
CA VAL A 49 -5.08 10.81 -4.33
C VAL A 49 -4.60 10.87 -2.89
N ARG A 50 -4.54 12.06 -2.31
CA ARG A 50 -4.15 12.24 -0.90
C ARG A 50 -5.21 11.67 0.03
N PHE A 51 -4.79 11.06 1.12
CA PHE A 51 -5.63 10.46 2.17
C PHE A 51 -6.73 11.42 2.67
N SER A 52 -6.37 12.65 3.02
CA SER A 52 -7.34 13.64 3.49
C SER A 52 -8.38 13.98 2.42
N GLU A 53 -7.94 14.17 1.18
CA GLU A 53 -8.80 14.54 0.05
C GLU A 53 -9.81 13.44 -0.29
N ILE A 54 -9.35 12.19 -0.38
CA ILE A 54 -10.26 11.10 -0.74
C ILE A 54 -11.29 10.84 0.35
N LYS A 55 -10.91 10.97 1.63
CA LYS A 55 -11.86 10.85 2.74
C LYS A 55 -12.98 11.89 2.64
N GLU A 56 -12.65 13.14 2.34
CA GLU A 56 -13.66 14.19 2.15
C GLU A 56 -14.58 13.91 0.96
N LYS A 57 -14.00 13.51 -0.18
CA LYS A 57 -14.76 13.19 -1.40
C LYS A 57 -15.75 12.04 -1.17
N VAL A 58 -15.29 10.96 -0.56
CA VAL A 58 -16.10 9.78 -0.26
C VAL A 58 -17.18 10.09 0.78
N ALA A 59 -16.81 10.81 1.86
CA ALA A 59 -17.77 11.24 2.87
C ALA A 59 -18.92 12.04 2.27
N LYS A 60 -18.60 12.97 1.37
CA LYS A 60 -19.58 13.82 0.68
C LYS A 60 -20.45 13.03 -0.31
N LYS A 61 -19.83 12.20 -1.15
CA LYS A 61 -20.52 11.48 -2.22
C LYS A 61 -21.48 10.41 -1.69
N TYR A 62 -21.03 9.64 -0.70
CA TYR A 62 -21.80 8.51 -0.16
C TYR A 62 -22.48 8.81 1.18
N GLN A 63 -22.41 10.06 1.67
CA GLN A 63 -22.94 10.47 2.97
C GLN A 63 -22.43 9.59 4.13
N HIS A 64 -21.19 9.10 3.98
CA HIS A 64 -20.53 8.23 4.94
C HIS A 64 -19.78 9.02 6.00
N LYS A 65 -19.97 8.65 7.28
CA LYS A 65 -19.23 9.27 8.40
C LYS A 65 -17.90 8.55 8.58
N MET A 66 -16.81 9.19 8.20
CA MET A 66 -15.45 8.71 8.48
C MET A 66 -15.22 8.57 9.98
N ARG A 67 -14.83 7.38 10.43
CA ARG A 67 -14.71 7.06 11.86
C ARG A 67 -13.29 7.28 12.38
N ASN A 68 -12.31 6.82 11.63
CA ASN A 68 -10.91 6.89 12.03
C ASN A 68 -10.20 8.05 11.30
N PRO A 69 -9.72 9.10 11.99
CA PRO A 69 -9.04 10.21 11.33
C PRO A 69 -7.62 9.89 10.86
N PHE A 70 -7.07 8.74 11.27
CA PHE A 70 -5.67 8.37 11.00
C PHE A 70 -5.51 7.18 10.07
N ASP A 71 -6.59 6.44 9.77
CA ASP A 71 -6.57 5.23 8.99
C ASP A 71 -7.83 5.07 8.15
N LEU A 72 -7.85 4.06 7.28
CA LEU A 72 -9.04 3.62 6.57
C LEU A 72 -9.63 2.40 7.26
N GLU A 73 -10.95 2.42 7.45
CA GLU A 73 -11.70 1.23 7.84
C GLU A 73 -12.03 0.40 6.58
N PRO A 74 -12.28 -0.92 6.70
CA PRO A 74 -12.59 -1.77 5.54
C PRO A 74 -13.74 -1.25 4.68
N GLU A 75 -14.77 -0.67 5.29
CA GLU A 75 -15.89 -0.05 4.58
C GLU A 75 -15.43 1.19 3.78
N GLU A 76 -14.49 1.97 4.33
CA GLU A 76 -13.94 3.14 3.67
C GLU A 76 -13.06 2.74 2.47
N GLU A 77 -12.29 1.64 2.56
CA GLU A 77 -11.53 1.07 1.43
C GLU A 77 -12.46 0.66 0.28
N GLN A 78 -13.60 0.03 0.60
CA GLN A 78 -14.62 -0.34 -0.38
C GLN A 78 -15.20 0.89 -1.07
N LEU A 79 -15.59 1.91 -0.32
CA LEU A 79 -16.15 3.15 -0.86
C LEU A 79 -15.14 3.93 -1.70
N ILE A 80 -13.86 3.96 -1.31
CA ILE A 80 -12.78 4.58 -2.09
C ILE A 80 -12.57 3.84 -3.41
N SER A 81 -12.55 2.51 -3.38
CA SER A 81 -12.43 1.70 -4.60
C SER A 81 -13.63 1.87 -5.51
N GLN A 82 -14.84 1.94 -4.96
CA GLN A 82 -16.04 2.26 -5.71
C GLN A 82 -15.95 3.65 -6.34
N TYR A 83 -15.50 4.64 -5.59
CA TYR A 83 -15.27 6.00 -6.09
C TYR A 83 -14.28 6.00 -7.26
N ALA A 84 -13.16 5.29 -7.12
CA ALA A 84 -12.15 5.17 -8.17
C ALA A 84 -12.71 4.53 -9.45
N LYS A 85 -13.55 3.51 -9.30
CA LYS A 85 -14.22 2.85 -10.43
C LYS A 85 -15.20 3.77 -11.13
N GLU A 86 -16.01 4.51 -10.38
CA GLU A 86 -17.03 5.41 -10.92
C GLU A 86 -16.45 6.67 -11.56
N GLU A 87 -15.44 7.31 -10.92
CA GLU A 87 -14.92 8.60 -11.37
C GLU A 87 -13.72 8.46 -12.33
N TRP A 88 -12.92 7.39 -12.19
CA TRP A 88 -11.69 7.22 -12.95
C TRP A 88 -11.66 5.95 -13.81
N GLY A 89 -12.68 5.10 -13.72
CA GLY A 89 -12.74 3.83 -14.45
C GLY A 89 -11.70 2.80 -14.03
N SER A 90 -11.03 3.02 -12.89
CA SER A 90 -9.92 2.19 -12.42
C SER A 90 -10.36 1.19 -11.35
N ASP A 91 -9.84 -0.04 -11.44
CA ASP A 91 -9.97 -1.04 -10.39
C ASP A 91 -8.95 -0.82 -9.26
N PHE A 92 -7.93 0.01 -9.51
CA PHE A 92 -6.86 0.34 -8.56
C PHE A 92 -6.88 1.83 -8.19
N VAL A 93 -6.43 2.15 -6.99
CA VAL A 93 -6.17 3.53 -6.57
C VAL A 93 -5.07 3.59 -5.52
N PHE A 94 -4.08 4.45 -5.74
CA PHE A 94 -3.12 4.82 -4.71
C PHE A 94 -3.72 5.88 -3.79
N VAL A 95 -3.78 5.58 -2.49
CA VAL A 95 -4.05 6.55 -1.45
C VAL A 95 -2.72 6.96 -0.83
N THR A 96 -2.39 8.24 -0.90
CA THR A 96 -1.06 8.75 -0.52
C THR A 96 -1.12 9.66 0.71
N HIS A 97 0.04 9.95 1.30
CA HIS A 97 0.17 10.90 2.43
C HIS A 97 -0.70 10.49 3.62
N TYR A 98 -0.45 9.29 4.14
CA TYR A 98 -1.09 8.85 5.38
C TYR A 98 -0.57 9.60 6.59
N PRO A 99 -1.39 9.77 7.63
CA PRO A 99 -0.97 10.42 8.87
C PRO A 99 0.26 9.76 9.50
N SER A 100 1.25 10.56 9.89
CA SER A 100 2.52 10.10 10.45
C SER A 100 2.35 9.22 11.69
N LYS A 101 1.32 9.47 12.51
CA LYS A 101 1.00 8.67 13.71
C LYS A 101 0.68 7.21 13.40
N LYS A 102 0.15 6.93 12.20
CA LYS A 102 -0.22 5.57 11.78
C LYS A 102 0.95 4.79 11.17
N ARG A 103 1.89 5.48 10.54
CA ARG A 103 2.99 4.85 9.80
C ARG A 103 4.16 4.46 10.73
N PRO A 104 5.00 3.49 10.34
CA PRO A 104 6.16 3.08 11.13
C PRO A 104 7.16 4.24 11.35
N PHE A 105 8.03 4.09 12.35
CA PHE A 105 9.02 5.12 12.70
C PHE A 105 9.99 5.45 11.55
N TYR A 106 10.24 4.52 10.66
CA TYR A 106 11.14 4.69 9.53
C TYR A 106 10.51 5.38 8.31
N ALA A 107 9.20 5.59 8.29
CA ALA A 107 8.54 6.29 7.20
C ALA A 107 8.95 7.77 7.17
N MET A 108 9.27 8.29 5.98
CA MET A 108 9.64 9.70 5.79
C MET A 108 8.43 10.59 6.00
N ASP A 109 8.54 11.60 6.87
CA ASP A 109 7.50 12.62 6.97
C ASP A 109 7.53 13.54 5.76
N ASP A 110 6.36 14.02 5.32
CA ASP A 110 6.26 15.01 4.27
C ASP A 110 6.92 16.33 4.76
N PRO A 111 7.96 16.83 4.07
CA PRO A 111 8.64 18.04 4.50
C PRO A 111 7.75 19.30 4.44
N GLU A 112 6.68 19.27 3.65
CA GLU A 112 5.72 20.39 3.57
C GLU A 112 4.68 20.32 4.70
N ASP A 113 4.35 19.12 5.18
CA ASP A 113 3.41 18.93 6.29
C ASP A 113 3.75 17.64 7.06
N THR A 114 4.53 17.77 8.12
CA THR A 114 5.00 16.65 8.96
C THR A 114 3.91 15.86 9.69
N ARG A 115 2.65 16.29 9.60
CA ARG A 115 1.52 15.49 10.09
C ARG A 115 1.28 14.25 9.22
N TYR A 116 1.80 14.26 7.98
CA TYR A 116 1.68 13.21 6.99
C TYR A 116 3.05 12.61 6.66
N THR A 117 3.04 11.51 5.94
CA THR A 117 4.26 10.83 5.46
C THR A 117 4.24 10.69 3.94
N LEU A 118 5.41 10.59 3.34
CA LEU A 118 5.61 10.22 1.94
C LEU A 118 5.39 8.71 1.76
N SER A 119 4.17 8.27 2.06
CA SER A 119 3.75 6.87 1.99
C SER A 119 2.44 6.73 1.24
N PHE A 120 2.16 5.50 0.83
CA PHE A 120 0.94 5.16 0.12
C PHE A 120 0.48 3.74 0.46
N ASP A 121 -0.80 3.50 0.25
CA ASP A 121 -1.37 2.18 0.11
C ASP A 121 -2.02 2.06 -1.27
N LEU A 122 -1.94 0.87 -1.86
CA LEU A 122 -2.65 0.55 -3.08
C LEU A 122 -3.91 -0.24 -2.74
N LEU A 123 -5.05 0.32 -3.07
CA LEU A 123 -6.33 -0.38 -2.98
C LEU A 123 -6.68 -1.02 -4.31
N PHE A 124 -7.16 -2.26 -4.25
CA PHE A 124 -7.66 -3.02 -5.39
C PHE A 124 -9.00 -3.67 -5.06
N ARG A 125 -10.03 -3.31 -5.82
CA ARG A 125 -11.39 -3.86 -5.66
C ARG A 125 -11.87 -3.91 -4.20
N GLY A 126 -11.71 -2.81 -3.48
CA GLY A 126 -12.22 -2.64 -2.13
C GLY A 126 -11.31 -3.11 -1.00
N MET A 127 -10.04 -3.37 -1.27
CA MET A 127 -9.09 -3.84 -0.26
C MET A 127 -7.68 -3.28 -0.49
N GLU A 128 -6.99 -2.93 0.60
CA GLU A 128 -5.55 -2.69 0.59
C GLU A 128 -4.79 -3.97 0.23
N ILE A 129 -4.02 -3.92 -0.86
CA ILE A 129 -3.14 -5.00 -1.31
C ILE A 129 -1.66 -4.69 -1.11
N THR A 130 -1.29 -3.42 -1.00
CA THR A 130 0.10 -2.98 -0.83
C THR A 130 0.17 -1.81 0.12
N THR A 131 1.19 -1.81 0.97
CA THR A 131 1.65 -0.64 1.71
C THR A 131 3.07 -0.30 1.29
N GLY A 132 3.36 0.97 1.03
CA GLY A 132 4.66 1.43 0.60
C GLY A 132 4.97 2.88 0.96
N GLY A 133 6.16 3.30 0.58
CA GLY A 133 6.58 4.69 0.72
C GLY A 133 8.07 4.89 0.78
N GLN A 134 8.45 6.15 0.86
CA GLN A 134 9.82 6.58 1.09
C GLN A 134 10.18 6.40 2.56
N ARG A 135 11.41 5.95 2.81
CA ARG A 135 11.95 5.78 4.15
C ARG A 135 12.91 6.91 4.50
N ILE A 136 13.03 7.20 5.78
CA ILE A 136 14.05 8.11 6.28
C ILE A 136 15.42 7.54 5.93
N HIS A 137 16.30 8.36 5.35
CA HIS A 137 17.67 7.97 5.01
C HIS A 137 18.73 8.76 5.78
N ASP A 138 18.36 9.87 6.42
CA ASP A 138 19.23 10.63 7.31
C ASP A 138 19.25 10.04 8.72
N TYR A 139 20.47 9.82 9.26
CA TYR A 139 20.65 9.22 10.58
C TYR A 139 20.02 10.03 11.71
N LYS A 140 20.23 11.37 11.71
CA LYS A 140 19.69 12.23 12.78
C LYS A 140 18.17 12.31 12.73
N MET A 141 17.62 12.41 11.54
CA MET A 141 16.16 12.41 11.36
C MET A 141 15.55 11.11 11.88
N LEU A 142 16.18 9.96 11.57
CA LEU A 142 15.71 8.66 12.02
C LEU A 142 15.75 8.51 13.54
N THR A 143 16.88 8.86 14.18
CA THR A 143 17.04 8.78 15.64
C THR A 143 16.10 9.72 16.37
N ASN A 144 15.95 10.95 15.89
CA ASN A 144 14.99 11.91 16.45
C ASN A 144 13.54 11.39 16.38
N LYS A 145 13.17 10.74 15.29
CA LYS A 145 11.83 10.17 15.14
C LYS A 145 11.60 8.96 16.05
N ILE A 146 12.61 8.12 16.26
CA ILE A 146 12.55 7.02 17.23
C ILE A 146 12.32 7.57 18.64
N GLU A 147 13.10 8.58 19.06
CA GLU A 147 12.98 9.22 20.37
C GLU A 147 11.64 9.93 20.56
N ALA A 148 11.18 10.68 19.55
CA ALA A 148 9.90 11.37 19.59
C ALA A 148 8.70 10.41 19.74
N ARG A 149 8.87 9.14 19.36
CA ARG A 149 7.88 8.07 19.55
C ARG A 149 8.03 7.32 20.88
N GLY A 150 8.96 7.73 21.75
CA GLY A 150 9.23 7.06 23.02
C GLY A 150 9.85 5.67 22.86
N MET A 151 10.46 5.38 21.71
CA MET A 151 11.10 4.09 21.44
C MET A 151 12.56 4.12 21.90
N SER A 152 13.04 2.98 22.42
CA SER A 152 14.46 2.79 22.72
C SER A 152 15.24 2.48 21.43
N GLN A 153 16.47 2.94 21.37
CA GLN A 153 17.42 2.55 20.32
C GLN A 153 18.14 1.23 20.64
N GLU A 154 17.95 0.70 21.87
CA GLU A 154 18.55 -0.57 22.30
C GLU A 154 18.09 -1.73 21.40
N GLY A 155 19.06 -2.50 20.90
CA GLY A 155 18.83 -3.57 19.94
C GLY A 155 18.70 -3.12 18.48
N MET A 156 18.82 -1.79 18.22
CA MET A 156 18.77 -1.23 16.86
C MET A 156 20.15 -0.78 16.34
N GLU A 157 21.23 -1.04 17.09
CA GLU A 157 22.57 -0.48 16.81
C GLU A 157 23.07 -0.86 15.42
N GLN A 158 22.89 -2.11 15.00
CA GLN A 158 23.29 -2.59 13.67
C GLN A 158 22.49 -1.93 12.55
N TYR A 159 21.18 -1.80 12.75
CA TYR A 159 20.30 -1.12 11.81
C TYR A 159 20.69 0.36 11.68
N LEU A 160 20.84 1.06 12.78
CA LEU A 160 21.20 2.49 12.81
C LEU A 160 22.61 2.75 12.26
N ALA A 161 23.54 1.81 12.43
CA ALA A 161 24.91 1.92 11.91
C ALA A 161 24.94 2.08 10.38
N THR A 162 24.00 1.45 9.65
CA THR A 162 23.94 1.55 8.19
C THR A 162 23.67 3.00 7.75
N PHE A 163 22.89 3.76 8.50
CA PHE A 163 22.58 5.16 8.21
C PHE A 163 23.73 6.11 8.51
N LYS A 164 24.59 5.79 9.50
CA LYS A 164 25.78 6.59 9.84
C LYS A 164 26.80 6.64 8.70
N HIS A 165 26.86 5.59 7.89
CA HIS A 165 27.82 5.47 6.80
C HIS A 165 27.31 6.01 5.47
N GLY A 166 26.11 6.58 5.45
CA GLY A 166 25.48 7.17 4.27
C GLY A 166 24.51 6.21 3.60
N MET A 167 23.22 6.43 3.85
CA MET A 167 22.13 5.72 3.20
C MET A 167 21.59 6.61 2.07
N PRO A 168 21.48 6.13 0.82
CA PRO A 168 20.84 6.91 -0.24
C PRO A 168 19.34 7.06 0.02
N PRO A 169 18.66 8.05 -0.58
CA PRO A 169 17.22 8.09 -0.63
C PRO A 169 16.67 6.76 -1.12
N HIS A 170 15.75 6.18 -0.37
CA HIS A 170 15.21 4.85 -0.65
C HIS A 170 13.81 4.69 -0.14
N GLY A 171 13.13 3.69 -0.64
CA GLY A 171 11.82 3.28 -0.19
C GLY A 171 11.53 1.84 -0.55
N GLY A 172 10.29 1.43 -0.34
CA GLY A 172 9.89 0.07 -0.64
C GLY A 172 8.40 -0.15 -0.47
N ILE A 173 7.97 -1.34 -0.87
CA ILE A 173 6.60 -1.81 -0.80
C ILE A 173 6.54 -3.18 -0.15
N GLY A 174 5.40 -3.49 0.43
CA GLY A 174 5.00 -4.83 0.83
C GLY A 174 3.70 -5.20 0.15
N ILE A 175 3.74 -6.15 -0.78
CA ILE A 175 2.55 -6.62 -1.52
C ILE A 175 1.99 -7.85 -0.82
N GLY A 176 0.71 -7.81 -0.44
CA GLY A 176 -0.03 -8.97 0.04
C GLY A 176 -0.45 -9.86 -1.12
N LEU A 177 0.39 -10.86 -1.44
CA LEU A 177 0.14 -11.74 -2.59
C LEU A 177 -1.20 -12.46 -2.50
N GLU A 178 -1.57 -12.94 -1.32
CA GLU A 178 -2.84 -13.60 -1.07
C GLU A 178 -4.03 -12.65 -1.28
N ARG A 179 -3.91 -11.40 -0.83
CA ARG A 179 -4.94 -10.38 -1.02
C ARG A 179 -5.10 -10.00 -2.50
N LEU A 180 -3.97 -9.81 -3.20
CA LEU A 180 -3.98 -9.54 -4.64
C LEU A 180 -4.65 -10.69 -5.40
N THR A 181 -4.24 -11.93 -5.12
CA THR A 181 -4.82 -13.12 -5.76
C THR A 181 -6.30 -13.24 -5.47
N MET A 182 -6.70 -13.09 -4.20
CA MET A 182 -8.10 -13.16 -3.76
C MET A 182 -8.98 -12.16 -4.54
N LYS A 183 -8.56 -10.91 -4.61
CA LYS A 183 -9.31 -9.86 -5.33
C LYS A 183 -9.26 -10.04 -6.84
N LEU A 184 -8.20 -10.65 -7.37
CA LEU A 184 -8.08 -10.95 -8.79
C LEU A 184 -9.06 -12.02 -9.24
N ILE A 185 -9.19 -13.11 -8.47
CA ILE A 185 -10.08 -14.23 -8.80
C ILE A 185 -11.51 -14.06 -8.27
N GLY A 186 -11.76 -13.02 -7.47
CA GLY A 186 -13.10 -12.70 -6.94
C GLY A 186 -13.50 -13.51 -5.71
N GLU A 187 -12.53 -14.06 -4.98
CA GLU A 187 -12.77 -14.78 -3.72
C GLU A 187 -12.94 -13.82 -2.54
N ASP A 188 -13.73 -14.24 -1.54
CA ASP A 188 -13.97 -13.48 -0.32
C ASP A 188 -13.12 -13.95 0.86
N ASN A 189 -12.52 -15.15 0.76
CA ASN A 189 -11.75 -15.77 1.81
C ASN A 189 -10.27 -15.93 1.40
N VAL A 190 -9.38 -15.23 2.09
CA VAL A 190 -7.93 -15.29 1.82
C VAL A 190 -7.31 -16.69 1.95
N ARG A 191 -7.95 -17.59 2.70
CA ARG A 191 -7.50 -18.99 2.83
C ARG A 191 -7.56 -19.76 1.52
N GLU A 192 -8.47 -19.39 0.63
CA GLU A 192 -8.62 -20.03 -0.69
C GLU A 192 -7.52 -19.61 -1.68
N THR A 193 -6.69 -18.65 -1.30
CA THR A 193 -5.62 -18.09 -2.14
C THR A 193 -4.22 -18.34 -1.58
N THR A 194 -4.08 -19.22 -0.62
CA THR A 194 -2.80 -19.68 -0.08
C THR A 194 -2.73 -21.20 -0.03
N LEU A 195 -1.55 -21.74 -0.34
CA LEU A 195 -1.34 -23.20 -0.33
C LEU A 195 -1.35 -23.80 1.08
N PHE A 196 -0.91 -23.00 2.06
CA PHE A 196 -0.77 -23.44 3.45
C PHE A 196 -1.40 -22.41 4.39
N PRO A 197 -2.76 -22.30 4.40
CA PRO A 197 -3.43 -21.34 5.24
C PRO A 197 -3.19 -21.65 6.72
N ARG A 198 -2.81 -20.62 7.48
CA ARG A 198 -2.60 -20.70 8.93
C ARG A 198 -3.49 -19.71 9.65
N ASP A 199 -4.05 -20.13 10.77
CA ASP A 199 -4.80 -19.31 11.69
C ASP A 199 -4.72 -19.86 13.11
N LEU A 200 -5.51 -19.30 14.03
CA LEU A 200 -5.53 -19.75 15.43
C LEU A 200 -5.99 -21.21 15.61
N SER A 201 -6.74 -21.74 14.66
CA SER A 201 -7.28 -23.09 14.71
C SER A 201 -6.52 -24.10 13.80
N ARG A 202 -5.63 -23.57 12.93
CA ARG A 202 -4.86 -24.36 11.97
C ARG A 202 -3.41 -23.89 11.92
N LEU A 203 -2.53 -24.62 12.60
CA LEU A 203 -1.09 -24.33 12.69
C LEU A 203 -0.24 -25.16 11.72
N GLU A 204 -0.77 -26.27 11.23
CA GLU A 204 -0.12 -27.18 10.30
C GLU A 204 -0.81 -27.15 8.93
N PRO A 205 -0.06 -27.46 7.84
CA PRO A 205 -0.60 -27.48 6.48
C PRO A 205 -1.75 -28.45 6.29
#